data_d844c4d954a389beededae619e58e529
#
_entry.id   d844c4d954a389beededae619e58e529
#
_cell.length_a   1.000
_cell.length_b   1.000
_cell.length_c   1.000
_cell.angle_alpha   90.00
_cell.angle_beta   90.00
_cell.angle_gamma   90.00
#
_symmetry.space_group_name_H-M   'P 1'
#
loop_
_entity.id
_entity.type
_entity.pdbx_description
1 polymer ?
#
loop_
_entity_poly.entity_id
_entity_poly.type
_entity_poly.pdbx_seq_one_letter_code
_entity_poly.pdbx_strand_id
1 'polypeptide(L)'
;SEMCIRDRVAMGADYNQCLKAMKEAEAYNGPSLVICYAPCINHGIKMPFNQAEQKKAVEAGYWNLFRFNPALVEEGKNPFSLDSKAPTSDYIEFINGETRYSALRRSFPEKADKLFNIAAENAVQKYNDLLRTVEYYAPKKD
;
A
#
# COMPACT_ATOMS: atom_id res chain seq x y z
N SER A 1 -17.19 7.58 2.14
CA SER A 1 -17.66 8.13 3.41
C SER A 1 -16.46 8.53 4.27
N GLU A 2 -16.46 9.76 4.77
CA GLU A 2 -15.42 10.29 5.68
C GLU A 2 -15.64 9.86 7.15
N MET A 3 -16.64 9.02 7.40
CA MET A 3 -17.08 8.57 8.72
C MET A 3 -16.61 7.15 9.04
N CYS A 4 -15.59 6.65 8.38
CA CYS A 4 -15.06 5.31 8.66
C CYS A 4 -13.53 5.28 8.60
N ILE A 5 -12.92 4.42 9.40
CA ILE A 5 -11.50 4.08 9.27
C ILE A 5 -11.28 3.34 7.94
N ARG A 6 -10.22 3.71 7.23
CA ARG A 6 -9.82 3.09 5.95
C ARG A 6 -8.30 2.99 5.91
N ASP A 7 -7.80 1.80 6.18
CA ASP A 7 -6.37 1.56 6.32
C ASP A 7 -5.88 0.53 5.32
N ARG A 8 -4.62 0.68 4.91
CA ARG A 8 -3.89 -0.32 4.14
C ARG A 8 -2.62 -0.68 4.89
N VAL A 9 -2.44 -1.96 5.14
CA VAL A 9 -1.34 -2.48 5.95
C VAL A 9 -0.65 -3.66 5.27
N ALA A 10 0.60 -3.91 5.65
CA ALA A 10 1.36 -5.11 5.33
C ALA A 10 2.28 -5.43 6.50
N MET A 11 1.92 -6.43 7.28
CA MET A 11 2.61 -6.78 8.53
C MET A 11 4.10 -7.06 8.31
N GLY A 12 4.46 -7.72 7.20
CA GLY A 12 5.86 -8.02 6.87
C GLY A 12 6.68 -6.81 6.45
N ALA A 13 6.03 -5.72 6.02
CA ALA A 13 6.70 -4.48 5.66
C ALA A 13 6.89 -3.57 6.88
N ASP A 14 5.83 -3.41 7.69
CA ASP A 14 5.84 -2.62 8.91
C ASP A 14 4.86 -3.19 9.94
N TYR A 15 5.41 -3.95 10.88
CA TYR A 15 4.63 -4.57 11.96
C TYR A 15 3.99 -3.52 12.88
N ASN A 16 4.72 -2.45 13.20
CA ASN A 16 4.22 -1.41 14.11
C ASN A 16 3.08 -0.62 13.49
N GLN A 17 3.15 -0.31 12.19
CA GLN A 17 2.06 0.33 11.45
C GLN A 17 0.81 -0.56 11.43
N CYS A 18 0.97 -1.86 11.16
CA CYS A 18 -0.12 -2.82 11.17
C CYS A 18 -0.78 -2.89 12.56
N LEU A 19 0.00 -3.02 13.63
CA LEU A 19 -0.51 -3.08 14.99
C LEU A 19 -1.25 -1.78 15.38
N LYS A 20 -0.71 -0.63 14.97
CA LYS A 20 -1.34 0.68 15.23
C LYS A 20 -2.67 0.80 14.51
N ALA A 21 -2.74 0.42 13.23
CA ALA A 21 -3.98 0.41 12.45
C ALA A 21 -5.06 -0.47 13.11
N MET A 22 -4.70 -1.66 13.58
CA MET A 22 -5.64 -2.55 14.27
C MET A 22 -6.17 -1.95 15.58
N LYS A 23 -5.30 -1.34 16.38
CA LYS A 23 -5.69 -0.68 17.64
C LYS A 23 -6.60 0.54 17.39
N GLU A 24 -6.30 1.35 16.39
CA GLU A 24 -7.13 2.50 16.01
C GLU A 24 -8.50 2.03 15.52
N ALA A 25 -8.54 0.96 14.69
CA ALA A 25 -9.77 0.39 14.18
C ALA A 25 -10.66 -0.21 15.29
N GLU A 26 -10.07 -0.84 16.30
CA GLU A 26 -10.76 -1.38 17.46
C GLU A 26 -11.32 -0.28 18.37
N ALA A 27 -10.57 0.79 18.57
CA ALA A 27 -10.96 1.90 19.44
C ALA A 27 -11.99 2.85 18.80
N TYR A 28 -12.13 2.83 17.47
CA TYR A 28 -13.02 3.74 16.76
C TYR A 28 -14.49 3.31 16.91
N ASN A 29 -15.34 4.24 17.36
CA ASN A 29 -16.79 4.00 17.50
C ASN A 29 -17.52 4.20 16.16
N GLY A 30 -17.24 3.36 15.20
CA GLY A 30 -17.82 3.42 13.85
C GLY A 30 -17.30 2.30 12.96
N PRO A 31 -17.70 2.28 11.68
CA PRO A 31 -17.22 1.25 10.75
C PRO A 31 -15.71 1.42 10.49
N SER A 32 -15.00 0.30 10.44
CA SER A 32 -13.57 0.27 10.16
C SER A 32 -13.25 -0.77 9.07
N LEU A 33 -12.49 -0.37 8.06
CA LEU A 33 -11.99 -1.23 7.00
C LEU A 33 -10.47 -1.22 7.00
N VAL A 34 -9.87 -2.34 7.34
CA VAL A 34 -8.40 -2.54 7.27
C VAL A 34 -8.09 -3.56 6.20
N ILE A 35 -7.41 -3.13 5.14
CA ILE A 35 -7.03 -3.99 4.02
C ILE A 35 -5.58 -4.44 4.19
N CYS A 36 -5.40 -5.73 4.44
CA CYS A 36 -4.10 -6.34 4.63
C CYS A 36 -3.57 -6.96 3.33
N TYR A 37 -2.34 -6.62 2.94
CA TYR A 37 -1.68 -7.31 1.84
C TYR A 37 -1.09 -8.64 2.32
N ALA A 38 -1.42 -9.70 1.62
CA ALA A 38 -0.85 -11.02 1.84
C ALA A 38 -0.59 -11.72 0.50
N PRO A 39 0.66 -12.06 0.16
CA PRO A 39 0.94 -12.90 -0.99
C PRO A 39 0.48 -14.33 -0.73
N CYS A 40 0.19 -15.07 -1.81
CA CYS A 40 -0.21 -16.47 -1.71
C CYS A 40 0.71 -17.37 -2.55
N ILE A 41 0.56 -18.69 -2.37
CA ILE A 41 1.38 -19.69 -3.10
C ILE A 41 1.22 -19.57 -4.63
N ASN A 42 0.07 -19.11 -5.13
CA ASN A 42 -0.15 -18.90 -6.56
C ASN A 42 0.67 -17.74 -7.14
N HIS A 43 1.28 -16.91 -6.31
CA HIS A 43 2.27 -15.92 -6.74
C HIS A 43 3.66 -16.55 -7.01
N GLY A 44 3.82 -17.85 -6.80
CA GLY A 44 5.09 -18.55 -6.92
C GLY A 44 6.05 -18.33 -5.75
N ILE A 45 5.52 -17.82 -4.64
CA ILE A 45 6.30 -17.46 -3.46
C ILE A 45 6.31 -18.63 -2.48
N LYS A 46 7.47 -18.95 -1.95
CA LYS A 46 7.59 -19.90 -0.84
C LYS A 46 7.12 -19.23 0.45
N MET A 47 6.17 -19.82 1.15
CA MET A 47 5.53 -19.25 2.34
C MET A 47 6.49 -18.76 3.45
N PRO A 48 7.66 -19.39 3.71
CA PRO A 48 8.63 -18.83 4.64
C PRO A 48 9.12 -17.42 4.31
N PHE A 49 9.05 -17.02 3.04
CA PHE A 49 9.48 -15.70 2.55
C PHE A 49 8.34 -14.70 2.41
N ASN A 50 7.13 -15.04 2.86
CA ASN A 50 5.94 -14.19 2.77
C ASN A 50 6.18 -12.79 3.33
N GLN A 51 6.76 -12.67 4.51
CA GLN A 51 7.04 -11.38 5.15
C GLN A 51 8.03 -10.53 4.34
N ALA A 52 9.08 -11.16 3.81
CA ALA A 52 10.05 -10.49 2.96
C ALA A 52 9.41 -9.99 1.65
N GLU A 53 8.48 -10.75 1.08
CA GLU A 53 7.76 -10.37 -0.14
C GLU A 53 6.82 -9.18 0.10
N GLN A 54 6.13 -9.14 1.24
CA GLN A 54 5.34 -7.97 1.65
C GLN A 54 6.20 -6.71 1.73
N LYS A 55 7.41 -6.82 2.31
CA LYS A 55 8.36 -5.71 2.39
C LYS A 55 8.78 -5.23 1.00
N LYS A 56 9.15 -6.14 0.10
CA LYS A 56 9.50 -5.81 -1.29
C LYS A 56 8.35 -5.10 -2.02
N ALA A 57 7.10 -5.55 -1.84
CA ALA A 57 5.92 -4.93 -2.42
C ALA A 57 5.77 -3.47 -2.00
N VAL A 58 6.04 -3.17 -0.73
CA VAL A 58 5.98 -1.80 -0.22
C VAL A 58 7.16 -0.96 -0.72
N GLU A 59 8.37 -1.49 -0.69
CA GLU A 59 9.58 -0.80 -1.18
C GLU A 59 9.51 -0.50 -2.68
N ALA A 60 8.84 -1.33 -3.48
CA ALA A 60 8.61 -1.10 -4.91
C ALA A 60 7.43 -0.17 -5.22
N GLY A 61 6.66 0.26 -4.23
CA GLY A 61 5.45 1.06 -4.44
C GLY A 61 4.26 0.28 -5.01
N TYR A 62 4.35 -1.06 -5.06
CA TYR A 62 3.25 -1.93 -5.44
C TYR A 62 2.10 -1.89 -4.43
N TRP A 63 2.44 -1.81 -3.13
CA TRP A 63 1.51 -1.66 -2.03
C TRP A 63 1.93 -0.49 -1.14
N ASN A 64 1.06 0.52 -1.02
CA ASN A 64 1.32 1.67 -0.16
C ASN A 64 0.59 1.50 1.18
N LEU A 65 1.28 1.82 2.26
CA LEU A 65 0.73 1.81 3.62
C LEU A 65 0.19 3.19 3.97
N PHE A 66 -1.05 3.24 4.42
CA PHE A 66 -1.66 4.46 4.93
C PHE A 66 -2.76 4.14 5.94
N ARG A 67 -3.12 5.13 6.74
CA ARG A 67 -4.25 5.08 7.67
C ARG A 67 -5.10 6.34 7.50
N PHE A 68 -6.40 6.16 7.61
CA PHE A 68 -7.36 7.24 7.66
C PHE A 68 -8.24 7.08 8.89
N ASN A 69 -8.07 7.96 9.87
CA ASN A 69 -8.82 7.96 11.12
C ASN A 69 -9.63 9.25 11.28
N PRO A 70 -10.97 9.22 11.08
CA PRO A 70 -11.81 10.41 11.16
C PRO A 70 -11.81 11.07 12.54
N ALA A 71 -11.57 10.34 13.62
CA ALA A 71 -11.55 10.90 14.97
C ALA A 71 -10.45 11.96 15.16
N LEU A 72 -9.38 11.90 14.37
CA LEU A 72 -8.29 12.90 14.45
C LEU A 72 -8.72 14.30 14.00
N VAL A 73 -9.81 14.44 13.21
CA VAL A 73 -10.36 15.73 12.81
C VAL A 73 -10.84 16.52 14.01
N GLU A 74 -11.49 15.86 14.98
CA GLU A 74 -11.96 16.49 16.21
C GLU A 74 -10.80 16.98 17.10
N GLU A 75 -9.63 16.34 16.95
CA GLU A 75 -8.40 16.74 17.65
C GLU A 75 -7.61 17.85 16.89
N GLY A 76 -8.13 18.35 15.78
CA GLY A 76 -7.43 19.32 14.92
C GLY A 76 -6.20 18.74 14.20
N LYS A 77 -6.12 17.41 14.06
CA LYS A 77 -5.04 16.69 13.42
C LYS A 77 -5.44 16.21 12.01
N ASN A 78 -4.45 15.93 11.18
CA ASN A 78 -4.68 15.33 9.87
C ASN A 78 -5.22 13.90 10.04
N PRO A 79 -6.42 13.58 9.52
CA PRO A 79 -6.96 12.23 9.59
C PRO A 79 -6.22 11.24 8.70
N PHE A 80 -5.54 11.71 7.64
CA PHE A 80 -4.81 10.87 6.71
C PHE A 80 -3.32 10.82 7.05
N SER A 81 -2.81 9.61 7.28
CA SER A 81 -1.40 9.35 7.54
C SER A 81 -0.85 8.46 6.43
N LEU A 82 0.07 8.98 5.61
CA LEU A 82 0.84 8.18 4.66
C LEU A 82 2.02 7.57 5.39
N ASP A 83 1.95 6.27 5.66
CA ASP A 83 2.96 5.55 6.44
C ASP A 83 4.09 4.99 5.55
N SER A 84 3.85 4.79 4.26
CA SER A 84 4.89 4.42 3.29
C SER A 84 5.81 5.59 2.99
N LYS A 85 7.11 5.27 2.91
CA LYS A 85 8.09 6.16 2.30
C LYS A 85 7.97 6.10 0.76
N ALA A 86 8.63 7.04 0.09
CA ALA A 86 8.78 6.98 -1.36
C ALA A 86 9.40 5.63 -1.79
N PRO A 87 8.94 5.04 -2.91
CA PRO A 87 9.51 3.80 -3.41
C PRO A 87 11.03 3.89 -3.59
N THR A 88 11.74 2.86 -3.14
CA THR A 88 13.21 2.79 -3.15
C THR A 88 13.74 1.68 -4.04
N SER A 89 12.87 0.75 -4.48
CA SER A 89 13.23 -0.36 -5.35
C SER A 89 12.45 -0.33 -6.67
N ASP A 90 12.96 -1.07 -7.66
CA ASP A 90 12.37 -1.11 -9.00
C ASP A 90 11.05 -1.90 -9.00
N TYR A 91 9.99 -1.28 -9.51
CA TYR A 91 8.66 -1.88 -9.60
C TYR A 91 8.64 -3.08 -10.55
N ILE A 92 9.34 -2.96 -11.70
CA ILE A 92 9.35 -4.01 -12.73
C ILE A 92 10.15 -5.22 -12.23
N GLU A 93 11.24 -5.00 -11.50
CA GLU A 93 11.99 -6.06 -10.85
C GLU A 93 11.11 -6.83 -9.85
N PHE A 94 10.36 -6.12 -9.02
CA PHE A 94 9.43 -6.73 -8.07
C PHE A 94 8.39 -7.61 -8.77
N ILE A 95 7.66 -7.09 -9.77
CA ILE A 95 6.59 -7.88 -10.43
C ILE A 95 7.14 -9.06 -11.22
N ASN A 96 8.36 -8.99 -11.75
CA ASN A 96 9.01 -10.10 -12.43
C ASN A 96 9.36 -11.26 -11.48
N GLY A 97 9.48 -10.99 -10.18
CA GLY A 97 9.63 -12.00 -9.14
C GLY A 97 8.38 -12.83 -8.88
N GLU A 98 7.20 -12.35 -9.29
CA GLU A 98 5.94 -13.06 -9.12
C GLU A 98 5.56 -13.87 -10.37
N THR A 99 5.23 -15.15 -10.19
CA THR A 99 4.97 -16.09 -11.29
C THR A 99 3.86 -15.62 -12.23
N ARG A 100 2.81 -14.99 -11.72
CA ARG A 100 1.70 -14.48 -12.55
C ARG A 100 2.15 -13.45 -13.58
N TYR A 101 3.09 -12.58 -13.24
CA TYR A 101 3.63 -11.58 -14.17
C TYR A 101 4.73 -12.16 -15.06
N SER A 102 5.64 -12.95 -14.50
CA SER A 102 6.69 -13.61 -15.29
C SER A 102 6.13 -14.62 -16.31
N ALA A 103 5.00 -15.28 -16.00
CA ALA A 103 4.29 -16.14 -16.96
C ALA A 103 3.70 -15.31 -18.11
N LEU A 104 3.10 -14.15 -17.84
CA LEU A 104 2.60 -13.25 -18.86
C LEU A 104 3.73 -12.79 -19.80
N ARG A 105 4.87 -12.43 -19.25
CA ARG A 105 6.04 -12.02 -20.04
C ARG A 105 6.55 -13.13 -20.94
N ARG A 106 6.53 -14.39 -20.50
CA ARG A 106 6.92 -15.55 -21.32
C ARG A 106 5.95 -15.82 -22.46
N SER A 107 4.64 -15.65 -22.19
CA SER A 107 3.58 -15.94 -23.18
C SER A 107 3.36 -14.80 -24.18
N PHE A 108 3.51 -13.56 -23.77
CA PHE A 108 3.21 -12.37 -24.56
C PHE A 108 4.20 -11.23 -24.26
N PRO A 109 5.49 -11.37 -24.65
CA PRO A 109 6.56 -10.48 -24.21
C PRO A 109 6.29 -9.00 -24.58
N GLU A 110 5.93 -8.70 -25.84
CA GLU A 110 5.71 -7.32 -26.27
C GLU A 110 4.54 -6.64 -25.54
N LYS A 111 3.46 -7.39 -25.31
CA LYS A 111 2.30 -6.87 -24.56
C LYS A 111 2.62 -6.70 -23.08
N ALA A 112 3.37 -7.65 -22.51
CA ALA A 112 3.75 -7.62 -21.11
C ALA A 112 4.64 -6.40 -20.81
N ASP A 113 5.66 -6.14 -21.61
CA ASP A 113 6.57 -5.00 -21.40
C ASP A 113 5.82 -3.67 -21.43
N LYS A 114 4.91 -3.49 -22.40
CA LYS A 114 4.07 -2.30 -22.46
C LYS A 114 3.19 -2.15 -21.22
N LEU A 115 2.52 -3.22 -20.80
CA LEU A 115 1.63 -3.19 -19.63
C LEU A 115 2.41 -2.96 -18.34
N PHE A 116 3.60 -3.53 -18.19
CA PHE A 116 4.43 -3.37 -17.00
C PHE A 116 4.97 -1.95 -16.86
N ASN A 117 5.35 -1.31 -17.97
CA ASN A 117 5.76 0.10 -17.96
C ASN A 117 4.60 1.00 -17.53
N ILE A 118 3.41 0.81 -18.11
CA ILE A 118 2.21 1.55 -17.70
C ILE A 118 1.88 1.31 -16.22
N ALA A 119 2.02 0.07 -15.73
CA ALA A 119 1.77 -0.24 -14.33
C ALA A 119 2.79 0.44 -13.39
N ALA A 120 4.07 0.52 -13.79
CA ALA A 120 5.09 1.24 -13.05
C ALA A 120 4.81 2.74 -12.99
N GLU A 121 4.44 3.37 -14.12
CA GLU A 121 4.03 4.77 -14.16
C GLU A 121 2.80 5.03 -13.27
N ASN A 122 1.80 4.17 -13.32
CA ASN A 122 0.63 4.25 -12.47
C ASN A 122 0.96 4.10 -10.98
N ALA A 123 1.95 3.30 -10.62
CA ALA A 123 2.39 3.16 -9.23
C ALA A 123 3.00 4.47 -8.71
N VAL A 124 3.81 5.15 -9.53
CA VAL A 124 4.36 6.47 -9.21
C VAL A 124 3.24 7.50 -9.07
N GLN A 125 2.31 7.54 -10.03
CA GLN A 125 1.16 8.46 -9.98
C GLN A 125 0.32 8.24 -8.73
N LYS A 126 0.05 7.00 -8.38
CA LYS A 126 -0.71 6.63 -7.17
C LYS A 126 -0.03 7.11 -5.89
N TYR A 127 1.29 7.00 -5.79
CA TYR A 127 2.02 7.52 -4.64
C TYR A 127 1.92 9.04 -4.55
N ASN A 128 2.05 9.76 -5.69
CA ASN A 128 1.87 11.21 -5.74
C ASN A 128 0.45 11.64 -5.35
N ASP A 129 -0.57 10.86 -5.73
CA ASP A 129 -1.96 11.13 -5.33
C ASP A 129 -2.16 10.94 -3.82
N LEU A 130 -1.46 9.98 -3.21
CA LEU A 130 -1.47 9.83 -1.75
C LEU A 130 -0.78 11.02 -1.05
N LEU A 131 0.30 11.56 -1.60
CA LEU A 131 0.92 12.79 -1.09
C LEU A 131 -0.05 13.97 -1.16
N ARG A 132 -0.75 14.15 -2.27
CA ARG A 132 -1.80 15.18 -2.41
C ARG A 132 -2.94 14.97 -1.40
N THR A 133 -3.26 13.73 -1.08
CA THR A 133 -4.28 13.40 -0.08
C THR A 133 -3.83 13.84 1.32
N VAL A 134 -2.54 13.69 1.66
CA VAL A 134 -1.97 14.24 2.90
C VAL A 134 -2.16 15.76 2.97
N GLU A 135 -1.86 16.47 1.88
CA GLU A 135 -2.00 17.93 1.79
C GLU A 135 -3.47 18.36 1.87
N TYR A 136 -4.36 17.63 1.19
CA TYR A 136 -5.80 17.93 1.17
C TYR A 136 -6.43 17.90 2.58
N TYR A 137 -6.04 16.93 3.39
CA TYR A 137 -6.54 16.77 4.76
C TYR A 137 -5.71 17.52 5.81
N ALA A 138 -4.64 18.21 5.43
CA ALA A 138 -3.85 18.96 6.38
C ALA A 138 -4.71 20.05 7.05
N PRO A 139 -4.62 20.23 8.38
CA PRO A 139 -5.34 21.31 9.06
C PRO A 139 -4.99 22.66 8.43
N LYS A 140 -6.02 23.45 8.10
CA LYS A 140 -5.80 24.82 7.61
C LYS A 140 -5.17 25.61 8.75
N LYS A 141 -4.01 26.19 8.49
CA LYS A 141 -3.44 27.20 9.40
C LYS A 141 -4.30 28.45 9.24
N ASP A 142 -4.98 28.83 10.32
CA ASP A 142 -5.59 30.14 10.44
C ASP A 142 -4.53 31.25 10.39
#